data_dd1724bbbbf181c68d9a45ebce7a650d
#
_entry.id   dd1724bbbbf181c68d9a45ebce7a650d
#
_cell.length_a   1.000
_cell.length_b   1.000
_cell.length_c   1.000
_cell.angle_alpha   90.00
_cell.angle_beta   90.00
_cell.angle_gamma   90.00
#
_symmetry.space_group_name_H-M   'P 1'
#
loop_
_entity.id
_entity.type
_entity.pdbx_description
1 polymer ?
#
loop_
_entity_poly.entity_id
_entity_poly.type
_entity_poly.pdbx_seq_one_letter_code
_entity_poly.pdbx_strand_id
1 'polypeptide(L)' 'MANVMIQYTEQGELSLYLAKKDLEEIVTAIEFDQEDKWGGELVLANGAVYFVEPYPSKPKLPISVRARRLQAA' A
#
# COMPACT_ATOMS: atom_id res chain seq x y z
N MET A 1 -3.73 13.27 -4.54
CA MET A 1 -3.27 11.87 -4.49
C MET A 1 -1.76 11.82 -4.39
N ALA A 2 -1.26 10.83 -3.70
CA ALA A 2 0.18 10.66 -3.53
C ALA A 2 0.68 9.49 -4.36
N ASN A 3 1.89 9.61 -4.89
CA ASN A 3 2.56 8.49 -5.54
C ASN A 3 3.26 7.68 -4.45
N VAL A 4 2.95 6.39 -4.39
CA VAL A 4 3.53 5.50 -3.40
C VAL A 4 4.11 4.28 -4.09
N MET A 5 5.13 3.70 -3.45
CA MET A 5 5.69 2.42 -3.91
C MET A 5 5.31 1.35 -2.90
N ILE A 6 4.78 0.24 -3.39
CA ILE A 6 4.41 -0.89 -2.54
C ILE A 6 5.35 -2.04 -2.86
N GLN A 7 5.95 -2.61 -1.82
CA GLN A 7 6.92 -3.68 -1.98
C GLN A 7 6.95 -4.55 -0.73
N TYR A 8 7.60 -5.70 -0.82
CA TYR A 8 7.86 -6.53 0.34
C TYR A 8 9.20 -6.14 0.97
N THR A 9 9.24 -6.15 2.30
CA THR A 9 10.50 -5.96 3.02
C THR A 9 11.30 -7.25 3.00
N GLU A 10 12.53 -7.19 3.54
CA GLU A 10 13.37 -8.38 3.65
C GLU A 10 12.73 -9.45 4.52
N GLN A 11 11.89 -9.05 5.47
CA GLN A 11 11.17 -9.98 6.33
C GLN A 11 9.90 -10.53 5.68
N GLY A 12 9.59 -10.10 4.45
CA GLY A 12 8.40 -10.55 3.76
C GLY A 12 7.13 -9.78 4.10
N GLU A 13 7.25 -8.66 4.80
CA GLU A 13 6.11 -7.81 5.13
C GLU A 13 5.84 -6.82 4.00
N LEU A 14 4.58 -6.48 3.81
CA LEU A 14 4.20 -5.49 2.82
C LEU A 14 4.48 -4.10 3.37
N SER A 15 5.14 -3.25 2.57
CA SER A 15 5.44 -1.88 2.98
C SER A 15 5.00 -0.89 1.93
N LEU A 16 4.73 0.34 2.37
CA LEU A 16 4.33 1.45 1.52
C LEU A 16 5.32 2.59 1.72
N TYR A 17 5.90 3.06 0.62
CA TYR A 17 6.87 4.14 0.65
C TYR A 17 6.29 5.39 0.00
N LEU A 18 6.30 6.49 0.75
CA LEU A 18 5.87 7.80 0.27
C LEU A 18 7.12 8.60 -0.14
N ALA A 19 7.39 8.64 -1.42
CA ALA A 19 8.60 9.30 -1.93
C ALA A 19 8.65 10.78 -1.57
N LYS A 20 7.50 11.45 -1.60
CA LYS A 20 7.41 12.87 -1.33
C LYS A 20 7.85 13.24 0.09
N LYS A 21 7.62 12.34 1.05
CA LYS A 21 7.97 12.55 2.46
C LYS A 21 9.13 11.69 2.90
N ASP A 22 9.68 10.88 2.00
CA ASP A 22 10.74 9.93 2.32
C ASP A 22 10.34 9.08 3.53
N LEU A 23 9.11 8.57 3.52
CA LEU A 23 8.52 7.84 4.62
C LEU A 23 8.14 6.44 4.18
N GLU A 24 8.62 5.43 4.90
CA GLU A 24 8.24 4.04 4.66
C GLU A 24 7.52 3.51 5.89
N GLU A 25 6.38 2.86 5.67
CA GLU A 25 5.60 2.25 6.75
C GLU A 25 5.17 0.86 6.36
N ILE A 26 5.07 -0.01 7.36
CA ILE A 26 4.57 -1.37 7.14
C ILE A 26 3.06 -1.31 6.97
N VAL A 27 2.54 -2.07 6.00
CA VAL A 27 1.11 -2.23 5.79
C VAL A 27 0.66 -3.38 6.68
N THR A 28 -0.18 -3.07 7.67
CA THR A 28 -0.65 -4.06 8.64
C THR A 28 -1.90 -4.80 8.17
N ALA A 29 -2.66 -4.19 7.24
CA ALA A 29 -3.85 -4.82 6.68
C ALA A 29 -4.11 -4.26 5.29
N ILE A 30 -4.64 -5.10 4.41
CA ILE A 30 -5.02 -4.72 3.06
C ILE A 30 -6.41 -5.29 2.81
N GLU A 31 -7.29 -4.47 2.23
CA GLU A 31 -8.69 -4.83 2.08
C GLU A 31 -8.88 -6.05 1.17
N PHE A 32 -8.21 -6.04 0.01
CA PHE A 32 -8.31 -7.13 -0.95
C PHE A 32 -6.92 -7.68 -1.22
N ASP A 33 -6.69 -8.92 -0.83
CA ASP A 33 -5.41 -9.62 -1.06
C ASP A 33 -5.70 -11.00 -1.63
N GLN A 34 -6.31 -11.01 -2.81
CA GLN A 34 -6.76 -12.22 -3.49
C GLN A 34 -6.14 -12.28 -4.88
N GLU A 35 -6.16 -13.47 -5.47
CA GLU A 35 -5.60 -13.64 -6.81
C GLU A 35 -6.34 -12.83 -7.86
N ASP A 36 -7.65 -12.64 -7.69
CA ASP A 36 -8.50 -11.93 -8.65
C ASP A 36 -8.84 -10.50 -8.22
N LYS A 37 -8.31 -10.05 -7.08
CA LYS A 37 -8.53 -8.67 -6.62
C LYS A 37 -7.48 -8.31 -5.58
N TRP A 38 -6.82 -7.18 -5.79
CA TRP A 38 -5.76 -6.74 -4.89
C TRP A 38 -5.76 -5.23 -4.77
N GLY A 39 -5.73 -4.71 -3.53
CA GLY A 39 -5.71 -3.27 -3.28
C GLY A 39 -6.80 -2.87 -2.32
N GLY A 40 -7.42 -1.72 -2.58
CA GLY A 40 -8.43 -1.15 -1.69
C GLY A 40 -7.79 -0.38 -0.56
N GLU A 41 -8.32 -0.51 0.64
CA GLU A 41 -7.79 0.22 1.80
C GLU A 41 -6.59 -0.51 2.39
N LEU A 42 -5.51 0.24 2.55
CA LEU A 42 -4.29 -0.25 3.20
C LEU A 42 -4.11 0.47 4.51
N VAL A 43 -4.07 -0.29 5.61
CA VAL A 43 -3.85 0.25 6.95
C VAL A 43 -2.36 0.16 7.26
N LEU A 44 -1.77 1.28 7.64
CA LEU A 44 -0.34 1.34 7.93
C LEU A 44 -0.11 1.18 9.44
N ALA A 45 1.11 0.79 9.79
CA ALA A 45 1.47 0.57 11.18
C ALA A 45 1.33 1.82 12.04
N ASN A 46 1.47 3.01 11.44
CA ASN A 46 1.33 4.27 12.16
C ASN A 46 -0.13 4.73 12.31
N GLY A 47 -1.10 3.95 11.81
CA GLY A 47 -2.52 4.27 11.89
C GLY A 47 -3.08 4.97 10.67
N ALA A 48 -2.26 5.39 9.73
CA ALA A 48 -2.75 6.00 8.50
C ALA A 48 -3.44 4.96 7.62
N VAL A 49 -4.42 5.42 6.84
CA VAL A 49 -5.13 4.55 5.89
C VAL A 49 -5.04 5.19 4.51
N TYR A 50 -4.60 4.41 3.54
CA TYR A 50 -4.51 4.84 2.15
C TYR A 50 -5.37 3.95 1.27
N PHE A 51 -5.95 4.54 0.25
CA PHE A 51 -6.77 3.81 -0.72
C PHE A 51 -6.02 3.69 -2.03
N VAL A 52 -5.89 2.46 -2.51
CA VAL A 52 -5.31 2.14 -3.82
C VAL A 52 -6.41 1.49 -4.65
N GLU A 53 -6.62 1.98 -5.88
CA GLU A 53 -7.60 1.41 -6.78
C GLU A 53 -7.36 -0.09 -6.93
N PRO A 54 -8.36 -0.94 -6.66
CA PRO A 54 -8.15 -2.38 -6.73
C PRO A 54 -7.76 -2.87 -8.12
N TYR A 55 -6.80 -3.79 -8.15
CA TYR A 55 -6.36 -4.43 -9.38
C TYR A 55 -7.17 -5.70 -9.61
N PRO A 56 -7.42 -6.07 -10.87
CA PRO A 56 -8.15 -7.31 -11.18
C PRO A 56 -7.32 -8.56 -10.94
N SER A 57 -6.04 -8.42 -10.62
CA SER A 57 -5.18 -9.54 -10.27
C SER A 57 -4.06 -9.03 -9.39
N LYS A 58 -3.44 -9.95 -8.65
CA LYS A 58 -2.34 -9.59 -7.76
C LYS A 58 -1.12 -9.17 -8.59
N PRO A 59 -0.65 -7.93 -8.44
CA PRO A 59 0.49 -7.46 -9.24
C PRO A 59 1.81 -8.01 -8.70
N LYS A 60 2.83 -7.98 -9.56
CA LYS A 60 4.18 -8.27 -9.11
C LYS A 60 4.75 -7.03 -8.43
N LEU A 61 5.25 -7.22 -7.23
CA LEU A 61 5.88 -6.12 -6.48
C LEU A 61 7.37 -6.09 -6.75
N PRO A 62 8.00 -4.93 -6.69
CA PRO A 62 7.45 -3.63 -6.31
C PRO A 62 6.64 -2.97 -7.41
N ILE A 63 5.69 -2.12 -7.00
CA ILE A 63 4.92 -1.32 -7.94
C ILE A 63 4.81 0.12 -7.42
N SER A 64 4.67 1.06 -8.35
CA SER A 64 4.38 2.45 -8.02
C SER A 64 2.96 2.73 -8.44
N VAL A 65 2.15 3.23 -7.51
CA VAL A 65 0.75 3.50 -7.76
C VAL A 65 0.35 4.82 -7.13
N ARG A 66 -0.79 5.33 -7.52
CA ARG A 66 -1.39 6.48 -6.85
C ARG A 66 -2.28 6.00 -5.73
N ALA A 67 -2.13 6.62 -4.58
CA ALA A 67 -2.93 6.30 -3.41
C ALA A 67 -3.53 7.57 -2.84
N ARG A 68 -4.75 7.46 -2.32
CA ARG A 68 -5.42 8.56 -1.67
C ARG A 68 -5.42 8.32 -0.17
N ARG A 69 -4.98 9.32 0.61
CA ARG A 69 -5.01 9.20 2.07
C ARG A 69 -6.44 9.37 2.57
N LEU A 70 -6.96 8.33 3.21
CA LEU A 70 -8.29 8.36 3.79
C LEU A 70 -8.24 8.81 5.24
N GLN A 71 -7.16 8.48 5.95
CA GLN A 71 -6.99 8.81 7.35
C GLN A 71 -5.53 9.10 7.64
N ALA A 72 -5.27 10.20 8.35
CA ALA A 72 -3.91 10.55 8.75
C ALA A 72 -3.48 9.69 9.94
N ALA A 73 -2.16 9.58 10.08
CA ALA A 73 -1.59 8.85 11.21
C ALA A 73 -1.85 9.59 12.53
#